data_1ae46ec6974e0e73a9e43330b42ce101
#
_entry.id   1ae46ec6974e0e73a9e43330b42ce101
#
_cell.length_a   1.000
_cell.length_b   1.000
_cell.length_c   1.000
_cell.angle_alpha   90.00
_cell.angle_beta   90.00
_cell.angle_gamma   90.00
#
_symmetry.space_group_name_H-M   'P 1'
#
loop_
_entity.id
_entity.type
_entity.pdbx_description
1 polymer ?
#
loop_
_entity_poly.entity_id
_entity_poly.type
_entity_poly.pdbx_seq_one_letter_code
_entity_poly.pdbx_strand_id
1 'polypeptide(L)'
;MKINEWPRHGIQSLWAALTNSHISGFVTGKIYTGKLKNVCVPGLNCYSCPGARGACPIGSLQAVIGSWNFKMAYYVAGFLIFVGALLGRLVCGFLCPFGLIQDLLNKIPFPKKIRTFRGDKLLRKLKYVIFLVFVIILPMFVVDIMGQGAPYFCKLICPAGTLEGGIPLVLLNKSMRSAVGWLYMWKNTILVITIILSIMIYRPFCKYICPLGAFYSVFNKVSVFRYRVDKEKCVHCGKCRNICQMEVDPTKDPNSAECIRCGRCKKICPTQAIRCGFAGKP
;
A
#
# COMPACT_ATOMS: atom_id res chain seq x y z
N MET A 1 6.13 24.66 -10.96
CA MET A 1 6.94 24.65 -9.73
C MET A 1 7.08 23.20 -9.27
N LYS A 2 8.31 22.64 -9.29
CA LYS A 2 8.59 21.26 -8.86
C LYS A 2 8.73 21.22 -7.33
N ILE A 3 7.86 20.48 -6.65
CA ILE A 3 7.97 20.31 -5.19
C ILE A 3 9.07 19.30 -4.90
N ASN A 4 9.98 19.66 -3.99
CA ASN A 4 11.01 18.74 -3.52
C ASN A 4 10.40 17.60 -2.70
N GLU A 5 10.40 16.37 -3.24
CA GLU A 5 9.90 15.16 -2.60
C GLU A 5 10.98 14.25 -2.03
N TRP A 6 12.24 14.67 -2.15
CA TRP A 6 13.38 13.91 -1.66
C TRP A 6 13.24 13.44 -0.21
N PRO A 7 12.79 14.29 0.74
CA PRO A 7 12.65 13.84 2.14
C PRO A 7 11.65 12.69 2.29
N ARG A 8 10.53 12.72 1.53
CA ARG A 8 9.52 11.66 1.57
C ARG A 8 10.05 10.35 0.98
N HIS A 9 10.69 10.42 -0.18
CA HIS A 9 11.30 9.24 -0.81
C HIS A 9 12.47 8.70 0.00
N GLY A 10 13.25 9.57 0.67
CA GLY A 10 14.31 9.16 1.59
C GLY A 10 13.78 8.32 2.75
N ILE A 11 12.70 8.78 3.40
CA ILE A 11 12.02 8.03 4.47
C ILE A 11 11.50 6.68 3.94
N GLN A 12 10.86 6.66 2.76
CA GLN A 12 10.35 5.43 2.16
C GLN A 12 11.47 4.44 1.82
N SER A 13 12.59 4.92 1.25
CA SER A 13 13.75 4.08 0.90
C SER A 13 14.41 3.52 2.15
N LEU A 14 14.60 4.34 3.18
CA LEU A 14 15.15 3.90 4.46
C LEU A 14 14.26 2.82 5.09
N TRP A 15 12.95 3.05 5.11
CA TRP A 15 11.99 2.09 5.64
C TRP A 15 11.97 0.79 4.84
N ALA A 16 12.01 0.88 3.51
CA ALA A 16 12.11 -0.29 2.64
C ALA A 16 13.40 -1.09 2.89
N ALA A 17 14.53 -0.42 3.06
CA ALA A 17 15.82 -1.05 3.39
C ALA A 17 15.77 -1.74 4.78
N LEU A 18 15.21 -1.09 5.79
CA LEU A 18 15.09 -1.67 7.13
C LEU A 18 14.19 -2.91 7.15
N THR A 19 13.03 -2.84 6.49
CA THR A 19 12.06 -3.96 6.47
C THR A 19 12.50 -5.12 5.58
N ASN A 20 13.43 -4.88 4.62
CA ASN A 20 13.97 -5.87 3.69
C ASN A 20 15.49 -6.06 3.86
N SER A 21 15.98 -5.95 5.08
CA SER A 21 17.43 -5.97 5.39
C SER A 21 18.08 -7.37 5.40
N HIS A 22 17.34 -8.45 5.10
CA HIS A 22 17.89 -9.81 4.97
C HIS A 22 18.48 -10.05 3.58
N ILE A 23 19.61 -9.37 3.28
CA ILE A 23 20.27 -9.42 1.97
C ILE A 23 20.74 -10.82 1.60
N SER A 24 21.18 -11.62 2.59
CA SER A 24 21.61 -13.01 2.37
C SER A 24 20.52 -13.88 1.74
N GLY A 25 19.24 -13.57 1.96
CA GLY A 25 18.12 -14.26 1.31
C GLY A 25 18.13 -14.16 -0.21
N PHE A 26 18.59 -13.04 -0.77
CA PHE A 26 18.72 -12.88 -2.21
C PHE A 26 19.91 -13.64 -2.82
N VAL A 27 20.90 -14.00 -2.00
CA VAL A 27 22.03 -14.82 -2.45
C VAL A 27 21.69 -16.31 -2.33
N THR A 28 21.07 -16.71 -1.21
CA THR A 28 20.76 -18.12 -0.92
C THR A 28 19.44 -18.61 -1.50
N GLY A 29 18.59 -17.72 -1.99
CA GLY A 29 17.23 -18.04 -2.46
C GLY A 29 16.28 -18.49 -1.33
N LYS A 30 16.63 -18.25 -0.06
CA LYS A 30 15.85 -18.67 1.11
C LYS A 30 15.08 -17.50 1.71
N ILE A 31 13.86 -17.76 2.16
CA ILE A 31 13.05 -16.79 2.90
C ILE A 31 13.54 -16.74 4.35
N TYR A 32 13.58 -15.54 4.93
CA TYR A 32 13.90 -15.37 6.35
C TYR A 32 12.85 -16.03 7.25
N THR A 33 13.29 -16.88 8.18
CA THR A 33 12.44 -17.66 9.11
C THR A 33 12.61 -17.27 10.57
N GLY A 34 13.34 -16.19 10.86
CA GLY A 34 13.58 -15.73 12.24
C GLY A 34 12.34 -15.10 12.91
N LYS A 35 12.43 -14.88 14.23
CA LYS A 35 11.34 -14.35 15.08
C LYS A 35 10.72 -13.03 14.59
N LEU A 36 11.50 -12.17 13.92
CA LEU A 36 11.00 -10.90 13.37
C LEU A 36 9.96 -11.08 12.26
N LYS A 37 9.89 -12.27 11.63
CA LYS A 37 8.87 -12.59 10.64
C LYS A 37 7.44 -12.58 11.19
N ASN A 38 7.30 -12.76 12.49
CA ASN A 38 5.99 -12.71 13.16
C ASN A 38 5.52 -11.28 13.42
N VAL A 39 6.40 -10.29 13.21
CA VAL A 39 6.04 -8.87 13.39
C VAL A 39 5.49 -8.31 12.08
N CYS A 40 4.27 -7.76 12.14
CA CYS A 40 3.69 -7.06 11.00
C CYS A 40 4.37 -5.72 10.76
N VAL A 41 4.63 -5.41 9.48
CA VAL A 41 5.06 -4.07 9.07
C VAL A 41 3.87 -3.27 8.56
N PRO A 42 3.80 -1.95 8.78
CA PRO A 42 2.60 -1.18 8.45
C PRO A 42 2.34 -1.03 6.94
N GLY A 43 3.37 -1.21 6.10
CA GLY A 43 3.30 -1.11 4.64
C GLY A 43 3.03 -2.44 3.94
N LEU A 44 2.81 -2.37 2.64
CA LEU A 44 2.71 -3.55 1.78
C LEU A 44 4.14 -4.06 1.52
N ASN A 45 4.51 -5.17 2.16
CA ASN A 45 5.82 -5.82 2.06
C ASN A 45 5.61 -7.33 2.02
N CYS A 46 6.04 -7.99 0.94
CA CYS A 46 5.68 -9.39 0.73
C CYS A 46 6.31 -10.33 1.76
N TYR A 47 5.50 -11.20 2.37
CA TYR A 47 5.99 -12.24 3.28
C TYR A 47 7.00 -13.18 2.61
N SER A 48 6.77 -13.52 1.34
CA SER A 48 7.64 -14.42 0.57
C SER A 48 8.87 -13.74 -0.02
N CYS A 49 9.07 -12.44 0.21
CA CYS A 49 10.30 -11.77 -0.22
C CYS A 49 11.51 -12.35 0.52
N PRO A 50 12.58 -12.75 -0.19
CA PRO A 50 13.81 -13.27 0.45
C PRO A 50 14.45 -12.28 1.42
N GLY A 51 14.34 -10.97 1.11
CA GLY A 51 14.89 -9.90 1.94
C GLY A 51 14.00 -9.49 3.11
N ALA A 52 12.72 -9.85 3.12
CA ALA A 52 11.76 -9.34 4.10
C ALA A 52 11.95 -9.97 5.49
N ARG A 53 12.20 -9.12 6.49
CA ARG A 53 12.25 -9.52 7.91
C ARG A 53 10.88 -9.49 8.57
N GLY A 54 9.98 -8.61 8.16
CA GLY A 54 8.62 -8.52 8.70
C GLY A 54 7.57 -9.10 7.76
N ALA A 55 6.35 -9.26 8.26
CA ALA A 55 5.22 -9.79 7.51
C ALA A 55 4.27 -8.70 7.00
N CYS A 56 3.70 -8.91 5.81
CA CYS A 56 2.63 -8.07 5.28
C CYS A 56 1.36 -8.25 6.12
N PRO A 57 0.75 -7.18 6.64
CA PRO A 57 -0.43 -7.30 7.50
C PRO A 57 -1.65 -7.86 6.76
N ILE A 58 -1.78 -7.63 5.45
CA ILE A 58 -2.87 -8.22 4.65
C ILE A 58 -2.64 -9.71 4.43
N GLY A 59 -1.41 -10.14 4.17
CA GLY A 59 -1.08 -11.57 4.08
C GLY A 59 -1.30 -12.30 5.41
N SER A 60 -0.85 -11.70 6.51
CA SER A 60 -1.05 -12.23 7.86
C SER A 60 -2.53 -12.28 8.24
N LEU A 61 -3.32 -11.25 7.89
CA LEU A 61 -4.76 -11.23 8.15
C LEU A 61 -5.48 -12.38 7.42
N GLN A 62 -5.17 -12.62 6.14
CA GLN A 62 -5.74 -13.73 5.37
C GLN A 62 -5.34 -15.09 5.96
N ALA A 63 -4.06 -15.26 6.33
CA ALA A 63 -3.57 -16.51 6.91
C ALA A 63 -4.27 -16.82 8.24
N VAL A 64 -4.58 -15.79 9.01
CA VAL A 64 -5.25 -15.94 10.31
C VAL A 64 -6.74 -16.20 10.14
N ILE A 65 -7.44 -15.46 9.27
CA ILE A 65 -8.86 -15.66 8.98
C ILE A 65 -9.09 -17.06 8.39
N GLY A 66 -8.15 -17.52 7.54
CA GLY A 66 -8.22 -18.84 6.92
C GLY A 66 -7.72 -19.99 7.81
N SER A 67 -7.20 -19.72 9.00
CA SER A 67 -6.77 -20.78 9.92
C SER A 67 -7.86 -21.12 10.94
N TRP A 68 -8.05 -22.42 11.19
CA TRP A 68 -8.96 -22.90 12.25
C TRP A 68 -8.57 -22.39 13.67
N ASN A 69 -7.34 -21.93 13.83
CA ASN A 69 -6.79 -21.49 15.11
C ASN A 69 -6.68 -19.96 15.17
N PHE A 70 -7.75 -19.27 15.51
CA PHE A 70 -7.89 -17.80 15.54
C PHE A 70 -6.97 -17.05 16.52
N LYS A 71 -6.05 -17.72 17.23
CA LYS A 71 -5.24 -17.10 18.28
C LYS A 71 -4.36 -15.90 17.82
N MET A 72 -3.93 -15.86 16.56
CA MET A 72 -3.15 -14.72 16.03
C MET A 72 -4.00 -13.62 15.38
N ALA A 73 -5.31 -13.81 15.20
CA ALA A 73 -6.21 -12.85 14.55
C ALA A 73 -6.21 -11.51 15.29
N TYR A 74 -6.30 -11.55 16.60
CA TYR A 74 -6.39 -10.35 17.42
C TYR A 74 -5.15 -9.47 17.33
N TYR A 75 -3.94 -10.06 17.28
CA TYR A 75 -2.71 -9.31 17.11
C TYR A 75 -2.69 -8.55 15.77
N VAL A 76 -2.98 -9.23 14.65
CA VAL A 76 -2.93 -8.62 13.32
C VAL A 76 -4.01 -7.56 13.15
N ALA A 77 -5.24 -7.87 13.58
CA ALA A 77 -6.35 -6.91 13.57
C ALA A 77 -6.06 -5.71 14.47
N GLY A 78 -5.59 -5.94 15.71
CA GLY A 78 -5.21 -4.89 16.65
C GLY A 78 -4.08 -4.00 16.10
N PHE A 79 -3.06 -4.59 15.50
CA PHE A 79 -1.98 -3.84 14.85
C PHE A 79 -2.50 -2.95 13.71
N LEU A 80 -3.34 -3.49 12.83
CA LEU A 80 -3.92 -2.73 11.73
C LEU A 80 -4.80 -1.58 12.23
N ILE A 81 -5.66 -1.84 13.23
CA ILE A 81 -6.52 -0.83 13.84
C ILE A 81 -5.68 0.24 14.53
N PHE A 82 -4.67 -0.14 15.31
CA PHE A 82 -3.79 0.77 16.03
C PHE A 82 -3.03 1.70 15.06
N VAL A 83 -2.39 1.14 14.05
CA VAL A 83 -1.68 1.93 13.02
C VAL A 83 -2.64 2.80 12.23
N GLY A 84 -3.82 2.27 11.88
CA GLY A 84 -4.88 3.01 11.19
C GLY A 84 -5.39 4.20 12.02
N ALA A 85 -5.68 3.97 13.30
CA ALA A 85 -6.15 5.01 14.23
C ALA A 85 -5.10 6.09 14.49
N LEU A 86 -3.83 5.74 14.57
CA LEU A 86 -2.76 6.72 14.75
C LEU A 86 -2.46 7.50 13.48
N LEU A 87 -2.20 6.80 12.38
CA LEU A 87 -1.57 7.36 11.17
C LEU A 87 -2.48 7.38 9.94
N GLY A 88 -3.56 6.59 9.91
CA GLY A 88 -4.38 6.44 8.71
C GLY A 88 -3.55 6.10 7.48
N ARG A 89 -3.83 6.73 6.33
CA ARG A 89 -3.09 6.52 5.07
C ARG A 89 -1.72 7.22 4.99
N LEU A 90 -1.22 7.84 6.06
CA LEU A 90 0.17 8.32 6.13
C LEU A 90 1.16 7.20 5.83
N VAL A 91 0.87 6.00 6.34
CA VAL A 91 1.63 4.77 6.05
C VAL A 91 1.82 4.55 4.55
N CYS A 92 0.75 4.71 3.76
CA CYS A 92 0.81 4.56 2.30
C CYS A 92 1.70 5.62 1.64
N GLY A 93 1.77 6.82 2.25
CA GLY A 93 2.59 7.93 1.76
C GLY A 93 4.07 7.82 2.07
N PHE A 94 4.43 7.26 3.22
CA PHE A 94 5.79 7.33 3.78
C PHE A 94 6.44 5.98 4.10
N LEU A 95 5.67 4.92 4.37
CA LEU A 95 6.21 3.64 4.86
C LEU A 95 5.96 2.47 3.90
N CYS A 96 5.29 2.67 2.77
CA CYS A 96 4.97 1.58 1.85
C CYS A 96 6.05 1.44 0.76
N PRO A 97 6.83 0.33 0.72
CA PRO A 97 7.83 0.09 -0.33
C PRO A 97 7.23 0.03 -1.73
N PHE A 98 6.12 -0.69 -1.89
CA PHE A 98 5.43 -0.78 -3.18
C PHE A 98 4.86 0.57 -3.65
N GLY A 99 4.49 1.45 -2.70
CA GLY A 99 4.12 2.83 -3.00
C GLY A 99 5.29 3.65 -3.55
N LEU A 100 6.51 3.42 -3.06
CA LEU A 100 7.73 4.06 -3.57
C LEU A 100 8.00 3.62 -5.02
N ILE A 101 7.88 2.34 -5.33
CA ILE A 101 8.07 1.81 -6.69
C ILE A 101 7.12 2.50 -7.66
N GLN A 102 5.83 2.60 -7.33
CA GLN A 102 4.85 3.30 -8.16
C GLN A 102 5.16 4.80 -8.33
N ASP A 103 5.67 5.46 -7.28
CA ASP A 103 6.09 6.86 -7.36
C ASP A 103 7.28 7.05 -8.31
N LEU A 104 8.26 6.13 -8.28
CA LEU A 104 9.41 6.15 -9.17
C LEU A 104 9.01 5.90 -10.62
N LEU A 105 8.16 4.90 -10.87
CA LEU A 105 7.61 4.63 -12.20
C LEU A 105 6.83 5.81 -12.77
N ASN A 106 6.07 6.51 -11.93
CA ASN A 106 5.34 7.69 -12.37
C ASN A 106 6.24 8.89 -12.70
N LYS A 107 7.50 8.91 -12.27
CA LYS A 107 8.47 9.95 -12.66
C LYS A 107 8.96 9.80 -14.11
N ILE A 108 8.84 8.60 -14.69
CA ILE A 108 9.22 8.35 -16.09
C ILE A 108 8.39 9.30 -16.98
N PRO A 109 9.02 10.07 -17.86
CA PRO A 109 8.31 10.97 -18.77
C PRO A 109 7.45 10.13 -19.74
N PHE A 110 6.16 10.43 -19.74
CA PHE A 110 5.20 9.82 -20.66
C PHE A 110 4.34 10.92 -21.28
N PRO A 111 4.09 10.90 -22.59
CA PRO A 111 3.45 12.03 -23.31
C PRO A 111 2.07 12.37 -22.78
N LYS A 112 1.30 11.40 -22.28
CA LYS A 112 -0.07 11.63 -21.80
C LYS A 112 -0.28 11.01 -20.43
N LYS A 113 -0.02 11.76 -19.36
CA LYS A 113 -0.35 11.33 -17.99
C LYS A 113 -1.82 11.57 -17.70
N ILE A 114 -2.50 10.53 -17.28
CA ILE A 114 -3.93 10.54 -16.97
C ILE A 114 -4.08 10.81 -15.47
N ARG A 115 -4.79 11.89 -15.13
CA ARG A 115 -5.12 12.19 -13.73
C ARG A 115 -6.46 11.60 -13.35
N THR A 116 -7.48 11.82 -14.19
CA THR A 116 -8.83 11.34 -13.99
C THR A 116 -9.48 10.93 -15.31
N PHE A 117 -10.46 10.03 -15.24
CA PHE A 117 -11.25 9.57 -16.38
C PHE A 117 -12.71 9.29 -15.95
N ARG A 118 -13.59 9.15 -16.93
CA ARG A 118 -14.98 8.77 -16.65
C ARG A 118 -15.00 7.40 -15.94
N GLY A 119 -15.61 7.32 -14.73
CA GLY A 119 -15.62 6.08 -13.91
C GLY A 119 -14.54 5.98 -12.83
N ASP A 120 -13.57 6.91 -12.75
CA ASP A 120 -12.53 6.91 -11.71
C ASP A 120 -13.11 6.78 -10.29
N LYS A 121 -14.19 7.50 -9.98
CA LYS A 121 -14.87 7.46 -8.69
C LYS A 121 -15.44 6.07 -8.36
N LEU A 122 -16.00 5.39 -9.37
CA LEU A 122 -16.54 4.04 -9.19
C LEU A 122 -15.41 3.03 -9.00
N LEU A 123 -14.35 3.14 -9.82
CA LEU A 123 -13.20 2.25 -9.74
C LEU A 123 -12.47 2.34 -8.40
N ARG A 124 -12.47 3.51 -7.74
CA ARG A 124 -11.93 3.67 -6.37
C ARG A 124 -12.68 2.85 -5.32
N LYS A 125 -13.93 2.49 -5.57
CA LYS A 125 -14.71 1.60 -4.68
C LYS A 125 -14.28 0.14 -4.81
N LEU A 126 -13.68 -0.26 -5.93
CA LEU A 126 -13.25 -1.63 -6.20
C LEU A 126 -12.30 -2.17 -5.12
N LYS A 127 -11.40 -1.35 -4.57
CA LYS A 127 -10.49 -1.76 -3.49
C LYS A 127 -11.22 -2.24 -2.23
N TYR A 128 -12.41 -1.69 -1.93
CA TYR A 128 -13.22 -2.12 -0.79
C TYR A 128 -13.89 -3.46 -1.06
N VAL A 129 -14.36 -3.66 -2.29
CA VAL A 129 -14.90 -4.96 -2.74
C VAL A 129 -13.79 -6.02 -2.70
N ILE A 130 -12.61 -5.71 -3.22
CA ILE A 130 -11.46 -6.62 -3.17
C ILE A 130 -11.08 -6.94 -1.71
N PHE A 131 -11.06 -5.95 -0.83
CA PHE A 131 -10.78 -6.18 0.59
C PHE A 131 -11.82 -7.11 1.22
N LEU A 132 -13.11 -6.84 1.01
CA LEU A 132 -14.17 -7.66 1.59
C LEU A 132 -14.18 -9.09 1.03
N VAL A 133 -14.13 -9.23 -0.31
CA VAL A 133 -14.27 -10.54 -0.95
C VAL A 133 -12.97 -11.36 -0.84
N PHE A 134 -11.81 -10.82 -1.26
CA PHE A 134 -10.57 -11.60 -1.38
C PHE A 134 -9.76 -11.69 -0.09
N VAL A 135 -9.95 -10.76 0.85
CA VAL A 135 -9.18 -10.77 2.11
C VAL A 135 -9.99 -11.33 3.26
N ILE A 136 -11.32 -11.19 3.24
CA ILE A 136 -12.19 -11.64 4.34
C ILE A 136 -13.00 -12.86 3.91
N ILE A 137 -13.90 -12.73 2.94
CA ILE A 137 -14.91 -13.76 2.61
C ILE A 137 -14.23 -15.02 2.07
N LEU A 138 -13.43 -14.93 1.01
CA LEU A 138 -12.83 -16.11 0.38
C LEU A 138 -11.96 -16.93 1.34
N PRO A 139 -11.03 -16.33 2.13
CA PRO A 139 -10.25 -17.10 3.09
C PRO A 139 -11.08 -17.75 4.19
N MET A 140 -12.24 -17.17 4.54
CA MET A 140 -13.12 -17.70 5.58
C MET A 140 -13.97 -18.89 5.11
N PHE A 141 -14.49 -18.82 3.89
CA PHE A 141 -15.48 -19.79 3.39
C PHE A 141 -14.90 -20.84 2.44
N VAL A 142 -13.82 -20.51 1.71
CA VAL A 142 -13.19 -21.44 0.77
C VAL A 142 -11.93 -22.00 1.41
N VAL A 143 -12.13 -23.11 2.12
CA VAL A 143 -11.04 -23.82 2.83
C VAL A 143 -10.68 -25.10 2.09
N ASP A 144 -9.42 -25.52 2.23
CA ASP A 144 -8.90 -26.78 1.71
C ASP A 144 -9.42 -27.98 2.55
N ILE A 145 -9.11 -29.20 2.10
CA ILE A 145 -9.48 -30.46 2.77
C ILE A 145 -9.01 -30.48 4.24
N MET A 146 -7.93 -29.74 4.56
CA MET A 146 -7.40 -29.58 5.92
C MET A 146 -8.04 -28.43 6.70
N GLY A 147 -9.09 -27.79 6.19
CA GLY A 147 -9.75 -26.65 6.83
C GLY A 147 -8.94 -25.35 6.83
N GLN A 148 -7.94 -25.22 5.96
CA GLN A 148 -7.12 -24.02 5.83
C GLN A 148 -7.57 -23.18 4.61
N GLY A 149 -7.88 -21.93 4.82
CA GLY A 149 -8.18 -20.97 3.76
C GLY A 149 -6.91 -20.43 3.11
N ALA A 150 -6.87 -20.42 1.80
CA ALA A 150 -5.74 -19.86 1.05
C ALA A 150 -5.75 -18.31 1.08
N PRO A 151 -4.59 -17.64 1.04
CA PRO A 151 -4.50 -16.18 0.96
C PRO A 151 -4.83 -15.72 -0.48
N TYR A 152 -6.11 -15.71 -0.84
CA TYR A 152 -6.60 -15.51 -2.22
C TYR A 152 -6.14 -14.20 -2.85
N PHE A 153 -6.12 -13.08 -2.11
CA PHE A 153 -5.60 -11.83 -2.64
C PHE A 153 -4.11 -11.95 -3.00
N CYS A 154 -3.30 -12.51 -2.12
CA CYS A 154 -1.86 -12.70 -2.37
C CYS A 154 -1.60 -13.70 -3.50
N LYS A 155 -2.41 -14.76 -3.58
CA LYS A 155 -2.30 -15.82 -4.59
C LYS A 155 -2.70 -15.34 -5.98
N LEU A 156 -3.78 -14.55 -6.12
CA LEU A 156 -4.40 -14.24 -7.40
C LEU A 156 -4.13 -12.83 -7.93
N ILE A 157 -4.01 -11.82 -7.04
CA ILE A 157 -4.06 -10.41 -7.46
C ILE A 157 -2.79 -9.63 -7.12
N CYS A 158 -2.10 -9.91 -5.99
CA CYS A 158 -1.06 -9.05 -5.45
C CYS A 158 0.19 -8.91 -6.35
N PRO A 159 0.42 -7.76 -7.02
CA PRO A 159 1.62 -7.54 -7.83
C PRO A 159 2.87 -7.33 -6.98
N ALA A 160 2.75 -6.79 -5.75
CA ALA A 160 3.86 -6.66 -4.83
C ALA A 160 4.44 -8.04 -4.47
N GLY A 161 3.58 -9.03 -4.22
CA GLY A 161 4.00 -10.41 -3.97
C GLY A 161 4.72 -11.04 -5.16
N THR A 162 4.32 -10.71 -6.37
CA THR A 162 5.00 -11.18 -7.60
C THR A 162 6.37 -10.54 -7.76
N LEU A 163 6.45 -9.22 -7.59
CA LEU A 163 7.68 -8.45 -7.76
C LEU A 163 8.72 -8.77 -6.68
N GLU A 164 8.30 -8.74 -5.40
CA GLU A 164 9.20 -8.86 -4.26
C GLU A 164 9.55 -10.30 -3.90
N GLY A 165 8.63 -11.25 -4.14
CA GLY A 165 8.77 -12.65 -3.78
C GLY A 165 8.82 -13.59 -4.98
N GLY A 166 7.81 -13.57 -5.86
CA GLY A 166 7.66 -14.52 -6.95
C GLY A 166 8.83 -14.52 -7.92
N ILE A 167 9.18 -13.36 -8.46
CA ILE A 167 10.28 -13.23 -9.42
C ILE A 167 11.63 -13.60 -8.79
N PRO A 168 12.06 -13.02 -7.64
CA PRO A 168 13.33 -13.37 -7.03
C PRO A 168 13.45 -14.86 -6.70
N LEU A 169 12.41 -15.48 -6.13
CA LEU A 169 12.45 -16.90 -5.75
C LEU A 169 12.54 -17.82 -6.96
N VAL A 170 11.81 -17.55 -8.03
CA VAL A 170 11.86 -18.35 -9.27
C VAL A 170 13.22 -18.19 -9.97
N LEU A 171 13.82 -16.99 -9.94
CA LEU A 171 15.14 -16.76 -10.52
C LEU A 171 16.26 -17.48 -9.73
N LEU A 172 16.15 -17.51 -8.40
CA LEU A 172 17.19 -18.05 -7.53
C LEU A 172 17.10 -19.56 -7.32
N ASN A 173 15.90 -20.15 -7.40
CA ASN A 173 15.67 -21.57 -7.12
C ASN A 173 15.32 -22.38 -8.38
N LYS A 174 16.17 -23.34 -8.74
CA LYS A 174 15.92 -24.24 -9.88
C LYS A 174 14.64 -25.08 -9.72
N SER A 175 14.36 -25.57 -8.52
CA SER A 175 13.15 -26.35 -8.21
C SER A 175 11.85 -25.55 -8.40
N MET A 176 11.88 -24.24 -8.12
CA MET A 176 10.72 -23.38 -8.35
C MET A 176 10.49 -23.07 -9.84
N ARG A 177 11.54 -23.08 -10.65
CA ARG A 177 11.40 -22.90 -12.11
C ARG A 177 10.61 -24.03 -12.77
N SER A 178 10.79 -25.28 -12.32
CA SER A 178 10.04 -26.42 -12.84
C SER A 178 8.56 -26.40 -12.43
N ALA A 179 8.21 -25.70 -11.34
CA ALA A 179 6.85 -25.55 -10.86
C ALA A 179 6.12 -24.31 -11.44
N VAL A 180 6.73 -23.60 -12.40
CA VAL A 180 6.11 -22.44 -13.07
C VAL A 180 4.94 -22.90 -13.94
N GLY A 181 3.73 -22.48 -13.56
CA GLY A 181 2.50 -22.81 -14.26
C GLY A 181 1.67 -21.57 -14.62
N TRP A 182 0.43 -21.81 -15.05
CA TRP A 182 -0.51 -20.77 -15.45
C TRP A 182 -0.66 -19.62 -14.43
N LEU A 183 -0.72 -19.95 -13.15
CA LEU A 183 -0.87 -18.96 -12.07
C LEU A 183 0.29 -17.96 -12.04
N TYR A 184 1.52 -18.41 -12.28
CA TYR A 184 2.69 -17.52 -12.33
C TYR A 184 2.60 -16.58 -13.53
N MET A 185 2.21 -17.09 -14.69
CA MET A 185 2.00 -16.25 -15.89
C MET A 185 0.92 -15.20 -15.66
N TRP A 186 -0.21 -15.59 -15.09
CA TRP A 186 -1.29 -14.69 -14.71
C TRP A 186 -0.82 -13.56 -13.79
N LYS A 187 -0.08 -13.89 -12.75
CA LYS A 187 0.45 -12.90 -11.79
C LYS A 187 1.47 -11.96 -12.43
N ASN A 188 2.32 -12.44 -13.32
CA ASN A 188 3.25 -11.58 -14.06
C ASN A 188 2.48 -10.64 -15.00
N THR A 189 1.42 -11.09 -15.64
CA THR A 189 0.56 -10.23 -16.46
C THR A 189 -0.04 -9.08 -15.63
N ILE A 190 -0.57 -9.36 -14.44
CA ILE A 190 -1.07 -8.32 -13.53
C ILE A 190 0.05 -7.35 -13.12
N LEU A 191 1.24 -7.86 -12.85
CA LEU A 191 2.40 -7.02 -12.52
C LEU A 191 2.76 -6.08 -13.67
N VAL A 192 2.87 -6.60 -14.90
CA VAL A 192 3.18 -5.80 -16.09
C VAL A 192 2.11 -4.73 -16.33
N ILE A 193 0.84 -5.09 -16.24
CA ILE A 193 -0.27 -4.12 -16.34
C ILE A 193 -0.13 -3.04 -15.25
N THR A 194 0.18 -3.44 -14.01
CA THR A 194 0.36 -2.49 -12.90
C THR A 194 1.53 -1.54 -13.14
N ILE A 195 2.64 -2.02 -13.71
CA ILE A 195 3.82 -1.21 -14.07
C ILE A 195 3.44 -0.18 -15.14
N ILE A 196 2.81 -0.63 -16.24
CA ILE A 196 2.39 0.24 -17.34
C ILE A 196 1.43 1.31 -16.83
N LEU A 197 0.41 0.91 -16.06
CA LEU A 197 -0.53 1.84 -15.48
C LEU A 197 0.15 2.82 -14.50
N SER A 198 1.19 2.40 -13.76
CA SER A 198 1.91 3.28 -12.83
C SER A 198 2.73 4.36 -13.53
N ILE A 199 3.15 4.13 -14.77
CA ILE A 199 3.78 5.16 -15.61
C ILE A 199 2.76 6.22 -16.03
N MET A 200 1.54 5.80 -16.39
CA MET A 200 0.48 6.67 -16.90
C MET A 200 -0.33 7.37 -15.80
N ILE A 201 -0.66 6.65 -14.73
CA ILE A 201 -1.54 7.07 -13.63
C ILE A 201 -0.74 7.07 -12.33
N TYR A 202 -0.93 8.08 -11.51
CA TYR A 202 -0.29 8.13 -10.20
C TYR A 202 -0.88 7.09 -9.24
N ARG A 203 -0.06 6.13 -8.81
CA ARG A 203 -0.38 5.06 -7.85
C ARG A 203 -1.68 4.29 -8.17
N PRO A 204 -1.84 3.71 -9.37
CA PRO A 204 -3.10 3.07 -9.78
C PRO A 204 -3.47 1.90 -8.89
N PHE A 205 -2.51 1.08 -8.49
CA PHE A 205 -2.75 -0.03 -7.57
C PHE A 205 -3.28 0.46 -6.21
N CYS A 206 -2.66 1.49 -5.64
CA CYS A 206 -3.09 2.07 -4.35
C CYS A 206 -4.46 2.76 -4.44
N LYS A 207 -4.82 3.29 -5.62
CA LYS A 207 -6.12 3.94 -5.87
C LYS A 207 -7.25 2.94 -5.98
N TYR A 208 -7.05 1.82 -6.70
CA TYR A 208 -8.14 0.99 -7.19
C TYR A 208 -8.18 -0.43 -6.62
N ILE A 209 -7.02 -1.02 -6.28
CA ILE A 209 -6.91 -2.46 -6.02
C ILE A 209 -6.44 -2.75 -4.58
N CYS A 210 -5.58 -1.91 -3.99
CA CYS A 210 -4.89 -2.21 -2.74
C CYS A 210 -5.84 -2.35 -1.54
N PRO A 211 -5.97 -3.55 -0.93
CA PRO A 211 -6.84 -3.77 0.23
C PRO A 211 -6.33 -3.08 1.50
N LEU A 212 -5.01 -2.97 1.67
CA LEU A 212 -4.41 -2.21 2.76
C LEU A 212 -4.75 -0.72 2.66
N GLY A 213 -4.75 -0.19 1.42
CA GLY A 213 -5.21 1.17 1.15
C GLY A 213 -6.70 1.37 1.43
N ALA A 214 -7.53 0.34 1.19
CA ALA A 214 -8.95 0.35 1.56
C ALA A 214 -9.13 0.39 3.08
N PHE A 215 -8.43 -0.48 3.81
CA PHE A 215 -8.48 -0.54 5.26
C PHE A 215 -8.09 0.79 5.91
N TYR A 216 -6.91 1.31 5.62
CA TYR A 216 -6.45 2.58 6.20
C TYR A 216 -7.27 3.80 5.77
N SER A 217 -7.97 3.74 4.63
CA SER A 217 -8.80 4.85 4.18
C SER A 217 -10.00 5.11 5.09
N VAL A 218 -10.55 4.07 5.72
CA VAL A 218 -11.63 4.20 6.70
C VAL A 218 -11.19 5.03 7.89
N PHE A 219 -9.94 4.86 8.33
CA PHE A 219 -9.39 5.58 9.47
C PHE A 219 -8.97 7.02 9.17
N ASN A 220 -8.86 7.44 7.91
CA ASN A 220 -8.39 8.79 7.59
C ASN A 220 -9.20 9.90 8.26
N LYS A 221 -10.51 9.72 8.43
CA LYS A 221 -11.39 10.71 9.07
C LYS A 221 -11.25 10.74 10.60
N VAL A 222 -10.90 9.61 11.22
CA VAL A 222 -10.87 9.47 12.69
C VAL A 222 -9.46 9.39 13.28
N SER A 223 -8.43 9.23 12.45
CA SER A 223 -7.03 9.08 12.91
C SER A 223 -6.53 10.29 13.69
N VAL A 224 -5.63 10.03 14.61
CA VAL A 224 -5.02 11.05 15.49
C VAL A 224 -4.18 12.05 14.69
N PHE A 225 -3.40 11.57 13.70
CA PHE A 225 -2.68 12.45 12.78
C PHE A 225 -3.64 12.97 11.71
N ARG A 226 -3.87 14.28 11.65
CA ARG A 226 -4.85 14.92 10.75
C ARG A 226 -4.28 16.12 10.01
N TYR A 227 -4.91 16.41 8.85
CA TYR A 227 -4.75 17.68 8.16
C TYR A 227 -5.88 18.64 8.58
N ARG A 228 -5.53 19.89 8.77
CA ARG A 228 -6.46 20.97 9.08
C ARG A 228 -6.21 22.12 8.11
N VAL A 229 -7.27 22.78 7.68
CA VAL A 229 -7.21 23.97 6.84
C VAL A 229 -7.76 25.15 7.64
N ASP A 230 -6.91 26.13 7.83
CA ASP A 230 -7.25 27.39 8.46
C ASP A 230 -8.03 28.23 7.43
N LYS A 231 -9.32 28.43 7.69
CA LYS A 231 -10.23 29.12 6.76
C LYS A 231 -9.91 30.61 6.65
N GLU A 232 -9.40 31.23 7.72
CA GLU A 232 -9.06 32.65 7.74
C GLU A 232 -7.82 32.95 6.90
N LYS A 233 -6.86 32.03 6.90
CA LYS A 233 -5.63 32.13 6.09
C LYS A 233 -5.79 31.64 4.65
N CYS A 234 -6.89 30.96 4.37
CA CYS A 234 -7.12 30.36 3.04
C CYS A 234 -7.64 31.39 2.05
N VAL A 235 -6.81 31.78 1.09
CA VAL A 235 -7.17 32.70 -0.02
C VAL A 235 -7.84 32.02 -1.20
N HIS A 236 -8.31 30.80 -1.07
CA HIS A 236 -9.02 30.01 -2.09
C HIS A 236 -8.36 29.94 -3.47
N CYS A 237 -7.03 30.05 -3.54
CA CYS A 237 -6.26 30.07 -4.81
C CYS A 237 -6.25 28.74 -5.61
N GLY A 238 -6.76 27.65 -5.06
CA GLY A 238 -6.87 26.34 -5.72
C GLY A 238 -5.56 25.58 -5.95
N LYS A 239 -4.38 26.13 -5.62
CA LYS A 239 -3.07 25.49 -5.86
C LYS A 239 -2.94 24.11 -5.19
N CYS A 240 -3.48 23.94 -3.98
CA CYS A 240 -3.47 22.69 -3.24
C CYS A 240 -4.26 21.55 -3.92
N ARG A 241 -5.41 21.89 -4.54
CA ARG A 241 -6.20 20.95 -5.34
C ARG A 241 -5.47 20.56 -6.63
N ASN A 242 -4.92 21.53 -7.33
CA ASN A 242 -4.25 21.30 -8.62
C ASN A 242 -2.96 20.47 -8.49
N ILE A 243 -2.24 20.55 -7.37
CA ILE A 243 -1.01 19.76 -7.12
C ILE A 243 -1.33 18.34 -6.64
N CYS A 244 -2.54 18.06 -6.19
CA CYS A 244 -2.91 16.78 -5.63
C CYS A 244 -3.03 15.71 -6.71
N GLN A 245 -2.10 14.75 -6.73
CA GLN A 245 -2.13 13.63 -7.67
C GLN A 245 -3.17 12.56 -7.30
N MET A 246 -3.64 12.55 -6.04
CA MET A 246 -4.74 11.69 -5.62
C MET A 246 -6.11 12.31 -5.87
N GLU A 247 -6.15 13.55 -6.44
CA GLU A 247 -7.36 14.31 -6.78
C GLU A 247 -8.30 14.55 -5.59
N VAL A 248 -7.71 14.83 -4.46
CA VAL A 248 -8.41 15.30 -3.28
C VAL A 248 -8.39 16.83 -3.27
N ASP A 249 -9.52 17.42 -2.91
CA ASP A 249 -9.61 18.86 -2.62
C ASP A 249 -9.43 19.05 -1.09
N PRO A 250 -8.25 19.51 -0.64
CA PRO A 250 -8.00 19.66 0.80
C PRO A 250 -8.85 20.75 1.45
N THR A 251 -9.37 21.71 0.68
CA THR A 251 -10.20 22.79 1.22
C THR A 251 -11.60 22.31 1.57
N LYS A 252 -12.09 21.26 0.87
CA LYS A 252 -13.41 20.67 1.12
C LYS A 252 -13.33 19.50 2.11
N ASP A 253 -12.39 18.58 1.89
CA ASP A 253 -12.19 17.40 2.74
C ASP A 253 -10.69 17.13 2.92
N PRO A 254 -10.04 17.77 3.92
CA PRO A 254 -8.61 17.61 4.17
C PRO A 254 -8.22 16.20 4.62
N ASN A 255 -9.16 15.44 5.18
CA ASN A 255 -8.96 14.06 5.63
C ASN A 255 -9.73 13.02 4.79
N SER A 256 -9.91 13.32 3.50
CA SER A 256 -10.53 12.40 2.56
C SER A 256 -9.95 10.99 2.65
N ALA A 257 -10.81 10.00 2.48
CA ALA A 257 -10.42 8.59 2.41
C ALA A 257 -9.34 8.32 1.35
N GLU A 258 -9.24 9.15 0.30
CA GLU A 258 -8.23 9.02 -0.76
C GLU A 258 -6.91 9.73 -0.46
N CYS A 259 -6.85 10.58 0.58
CA CYS A 259 -5.63 11.33 0.91
C CYS A 259 -4.55 10.42 1.51
N ILE A 260 -3.40 10.28 0.83
CA ILE A 260 -2.23 9.54 1.31
C ILE A 260 -1.29 10.38 2.20
N ARG A 261 -1.71 11.58 2.55
CA ARG A 261 -0.99 12.50 3.44
C ARG A 261 0.45 12.82 3.03
N CYS A 262 0.70 12.91 1.72
CA CYS A 262 2.03 13.12 1.14
C CYS A 262 2.64 14.52 1.40
N GLY A 263 1.87 15.50 1.88
CA GLY A 263 2.35 16.84 2.24
C GLY A 263 2.48 17.83 1.08
N ARG A 264 2.20 17.45 -0.16
CA ARG A 264 2.33 18.37 -1.32
C ARG A 264 1.47 19.62 -1.19
N CYS A 265 0.21 19.47 -0.78
CA CYS A 265 -0.73 20.58 -0.59
C CYS A 265 -0.23 21.56 0.48
N LYS A 266 0.37 21.08 1.56
CA LYS A 266 0.98 21.92 2.61
C LYS A 266 2.16 22.72 2.05
N LYS A 267 3.05 22.07 1.29
CA LYS A 267 4.25 22.72 0.73
C LYS A 267 3.97 23.78 -0.32
N ILE A 268 2.88 23.65 -1.08
CA ILE A 268 2.51 24.61 -2.14
C ILE A 268 1.67 25.79 -1.65
N CYS A 269 1.14 25.71 -0.43
CA CYS A 269 0.25 26.73 0.11
C CYS A 269 1.01 28.02 0.42
N PRO A 270 0.73 29.13 -0.25
CA PRO A 270 1.47 30.39 -0.08
C PRO A 270 1.23 31.02 1.29
N THR A 271 0.04 30.84 1.84
CA THR A 271 -0.38 31.41 3.13
C THR A 271 -0.20 30.45 4.30
N GLN A 272 0.38 29.25 4.03
CA GLN A 272 0.56 28.19 5.04
C GLN A 272 -0.75 27.83 5.78
N ALA A 273 -1.90 27.99 5.14
CA ALA A 273 -3.19 27.67 5.70
C ALA A 273 -3.40 26.18 5.97
N ILE A 274 -2.59 25.29 5.37
CA ILE A 274 -2.70 23.85 5.56
C ILE A 274 -1.68 23.38 6.60
N ARG A 275 -2.19 22.92 7.74
CA ARG A 275 -1.39 22.36 8.83
C ARG A 275 -1.63 20.86 8.95
N CYS A 276 -0.68 20.14 9.48
CA CYS A 276 -0.79 18.72 9.81
C CYS A 276 -0.15 18.45 11.17
N GLY A 277 -0.74 17.55 11.92
CA GLY A 277 -0.25 17.21 13.26
C GLY A 277 -1.14 16.21 13.96
N PHE A 278 -0.72 15.79 15.15
CA PHE A 278 -1.51 14.96 16.02
C PHE A 278 -2.64 15.79 16.66
N ALA A 279 -3.79 15.15 16.92
CA ALA A 279 -4.92 15.81 17.56
C ALA A 279 -4.50 16.32 18.95
N GLY A 280 -4.70 17.64 19.21
CA GLY A 280 -4.33 18.25 20.48
C GLY A 280 -3.27 19.34 20.41
N LYS A 281 -2.52 19.47 19.32
CA LYS A 281 -1.63 20.63 19.13
C LYS A 281 -2.16 21.53 18.00
N PRO A 282 -2.28 22.87 18.26
CA PRO A 282 -2.73 23.85 17.25
C PRO A 282 -1.76 23.95 16.05
#